data_4631fe3ab88db46601280e0bd3d1b4d9
#
_entry.id   4631fe3ab88db46601280e0bd3d1b4d9
#
_cell.length_a   1.000
_cell.length_b   1.000
_cell.length_c   1.000
_cell.angle_alpha   90.00
_cell.angle_beta   90.00
_cell.angle_gamma   90.00
#
_symmetry.space_group_name_H-M   'P 1'
#
loop_
_entity.id
_entity.type
_entity.pdbx_description
1 polymer ?
#
loop_
_entity_poly.entity_id
_entity_poly.type
_entity_poly.pdbx_seq_one_letter_code
_entity_poly.pdbx_strand_id
1 'polypeptide(L)'
;MEVRVSNNKEMMKIDQQTLVKAALRQRPDRIILGESRDGSIVDLISAMSTGHDGSLSTGHANSPRNLCDVRIPIMYSMNKEADFSERSIAMQIAEAIKIIVQISRMPDGSRKITYISHV
;
A
#
# COMPACT_ATOMS: atom_id res chain seq x y z
N MET A 1 -8.82 10.41 -6.22
CA MET A 1 -7.96 11.57 -5.93
C MET A 1 -6.64 11.41 -6.66
N GLU A 2 -6.11 12.50 -7.14
CA GLU A 2 -4.86 12.50 -7.90
C GLU A 2 -3.76 13.20 -7.13
N VAL A 3 -2.52 12.72 -7.31
CA VAL A 3 -1.34 13.37 -6.75
C VAL A 3 -0.96 14.56 -7.63
N ARG A 4 -0.73 15.70 -6.99
CA ARG A 4 -0.22 16.88 -7.67
C ARG A 4 1.26 17.06 -7.43
N VAL A 5 1.98 17.40 -8.49
CA VAL A 5 3.37 17.83 -8.40
C VAL A 5 3.37 19.35 -8.26
N SER A 6 3.94 19.85 -7.18
CA SER A 6 4.04 21.31 -6.96
C SER A 6 5.19 21.87 -7.77
N ASN A 7 4.89 22.85 -8.62
CA ASN A 7 5.87 23.61 -9.41
C ASN A 7 6.27 24.92 -8.76
N ASN A 8 5.70 25.27 -7.62
CA ASN A 8 5.93 26.50 -6.91
C ASN A 8 6.23 26.20 -5.44
N LYS A 9 7.28 26.80 -4.89
CA LYS A 9 7.68 26.63 -3.48
C LYS A 9 6.63 27.15 -2.49
N GLU A 10 5.75 28.05 -2.92
CA GLU A 10 4.67 28.58 -2.10
C GLU A 10 3.42 27.69 -2.10
N MET A 11 3.32 26.74 -3.01
CA MET A 11 2.19 25.81 -3.07
C MET A 11 2.43 24.63 -2.13
N MET A 12 1.41 24.30 -1.36
CA MET A 12 1.43 23.10 -0.51
C MET A 12 1.53 21.86 -1.39
N LYS A 13 2.53 21.01 -1.13
CA LYS A 13 2.66 19.72 -1.81
C LYS A 13 1.55 18.79 -1.40
N ILE A 14 0.78 18.30 -2.37
CA ILE A 14 -0.25 17.29 -2.17
C ILE A 14 0.30 15.97 -2.68
N ASP A 15 0.70 15.11 -1.76
CA ASP A 15 1.21 13.78 -2.07
C ASP A 15 0.18 12.69 -1.77
N GLN A 16 0.52 11.45 -2.09
CA GLN A 16 -0.35 10.31 -1.87
C GLN A 16 -0.69 10.11 -0.39
N GLN A 17 0.27 10.32 0.50
CA GLN A 17 0.06 10.20 1.94
C GLN A 17 -0.99 11.21 2.43
N THR A 18 -0.92 12.44 1.98
CA THR A 18 -1.91 13.48 2.30
C THR A 18 -3.30 13.09 1.82
N LEU A 19 -3.40 12.54 0.60
CA LEU A 19 -4.68 12.10 0.04
C LEU A 19 -5.27 10.92 0.79
N VAL A 20 -4.47 9.94 1.19
CA VAL A 20 -4.92 8.80 1.99
C VAL A 20 -5.45 9.27 3.34
N LYS A 21 -4.73 10.16 4.03
CA LYS A 21 -5.19 10.72 5.30
C LYS A 21 -6.49 11.51 5.14
N ALA A 22 -6.64 12.28 4.08
CA ALA A 22 -7.87 13.01 3.79
C ALA A 22 -9.04 12.07 3.53
N ALA A 23 -8.81 11.00 2.77
CA ALA A 23 -9.83 9.98 2.50
C ALA A 23 -10.31 9.30 3.79
N LEU A 24 -9.41 8.99 4.72
CA LEU A 24 -9.76 8.39 6.01
C LEU A 24 -10.70 9.28 6.84
N ARG A 25 -10.57 10.59 6.74
CA ARG A 25 -11.43 11.55 7.44
C ARG A 25 -12.85 11.60 6.89
N GLN A 26 -13.09 11.09 5.70
CA GLN A 26 -14.42 11.07 5.05
C GLN A 26 -15.27 9.88 5.48
N ARG A 27 -14.80 9.07 6.42
CA ARG A 27 -15.48 7.85 6.92
C ARG A 27 -15.85 6.89 5.78
N PRO A 28 -14.89 6.46 4.96
CA PRO A 28 -15.18 5.55 3.87
C PRO A 28 -15.46 4.15 4.42
N ASP A 29 -16.29 3.37 3.72
CA ASP A 29 -16.44 1.95 4.00
C ASP A 29 -15.21 1.17 3.55
N ARG A 30 -14.66 1.56 2.41
CA ARG A 30 -13.46 0.95 1.82
C ARG A 30 -12.55 2.01 1.25
N ILE A 31 -11.26 1.72 1.28
CA ILE A 31 -10.26 2.56 0.63
C ILE A 31 -9.69 1.79 -0.55
N ILE A 32 -9.72 2.40 -1.72
CA ILE A 32 -9.13 1.84 -2.92
C ILE A 32 -7.99 2.76 -3.33
N LEU A 33 -6.76 2.28 -3.14
CA LEU A 33 -5.56 3.01 -3.52
C LEU A 33 -5.02 2.40 -4.81
N GLY A 34 -4.92 3.22 -5.86
CA GLY A 34 -4.53 2.74 -7.18
C GLY A 34 -3.18 2.04 -7.22
N GLU A 35 -2.22 2.52 -6.42
CA GLU A 35 -0.91 1.89 -6.30
C GLU A 35 -0.24 2.32 -4.99
N SER A 36 0.36 1.36 -4.30
CA SER A 36 1.20 1.60 -3.12
C SER A 36 2.67 1.55 -3.53
N ARG A 37 3.39 2.66 -3.40
CA ARG A 37 4.79 2.77 -3.79
C ARG A 37 5.65 3.60 -2.85
N ASP A 38 5.05 4.19 -1.83
CA ASP A 38 5.74 5.08 -0.88
C ASP A 38 5.24 4.87 0.55
N GLY A 39 5.60 5.77 1.45
CA GLY A 39 5.25 5.71 2.86
C GLY A 39 3.76 5.77 3.16
N SER A 40 2.90 6.10 2.20
CA SER A 40 1.45 6.10 2.38
C SER A 40 0.90 4.70 2.69
N ILE A 41 1.67 3.65 2.42
CA ILE A 41 1.29 2.27 2.76
C ILE A 41 1.04 2.10 4.26
N VAL A 42 1.71 2.86 5.11
CA VAL A 42 1.54 2.80 6.57
C VAL A 42 0.11 3.18 6.94
N ASP A 43 -0.40 4.27 6.39
CA ASP A 43 -1.76 4.72 6.65
C ASP A 43 -2.80 3.75 6.08
N LEU A 44 -2.53 3.19 4.90
CA LEU A 44 -3.41 2.21 4.28
C LEU A 44 -3.49 0.92 5.12
N ILE A 45 -2.36 0.38 5.55
CA ILE A 45 -2.30 -0.83 6.37
C ILE A 45 -2.98 -0.60 7.72
N SER A 46 -2.76 0.55 8.34
CA SER A 46 -3.46 0.93 9.56
C SER A 46 -4.98 0.96 9.35
N ALA A 47 -5.43 1.54 8.26
CA ALA A 47 -6.86 1.58 7.92
C ALA A 47 -7.44 0.19 7.71
N MET A 48 -6.74 -0.68 6.99
CA MET A 48 -7.17 -2.07 6.77
C MET A 48 -7.32 -2.85 8.07
N SER A 49 -6.51 -2.51 9.09
CA SER A 49 -6.55 -3.18 10.40
C SER A 49 -7.66 -2.65 11.31
N THR A 50 -8.19 -1.47 11.05
CA THR A 50 -9.05 -0.72 11.99
C THR A 50 -10.47 -0.48 11.50
N GLY A 51 -11.02 -1.34 10.68
CA GLY A 51 -12.44 -1.31 10.33
C GLY A 51 -12.76 -0.89 8.90
N HIS A 52 -11.77 -0.87 8.02
CA HIS A 52 -11.97 -0.60 6.60
C HIS A 52 -11.79 -1.91 5.80
N ASP A 53 -12.58 -2.92 6.17
CA ASP A 53 -12.54 -4.23 5.52
C ASP A 53 -12.90 -4.13 4.04
N GLY A 54 -12.22 -4.93 3.21
CA GLY A 54 -12.42 -4.92 1.78
C GLY A 54 -11.69 -3.81 1.04
N SER A 55 -10.77 -3.12 1.70
CA SER A 55 -9.89 -2.16 1.04
C SER A 55 -8.92 -2.87 0.10
N LEU A 56 -8.55 -2.19 -0.99
CA LEU A 56 -7.74 -2.75 -2.06
C LEU A 56 -6.60 -1.80 -2.43
N SER A 57 -5.49 -2.37 -2.81
CA SER A 57 -4.40 -1.62 -3.45
C SER A 57 -3.63 -2.52 -4.40
N THR A 58 -2.80 -1.92 -5.21
CA THR A 58 -1.85 -2.63 -6.06
C THR A 58 -0.43 -2.24 -5.72
N GLY A 59 0.52 -3.07 -6.08
CA GLY A 59 1.94 -2.79 -5.90
C GLY A 59 2.78 -3.67 -6.80
N HIS A 60 4.06 -3.38 -6.87
CA HIS A 60 5.01 -4.15 -7.67
C HIS A 60 5.88 -5.01 -6.77
N ALA A 61 5.87 -6.31 -7.03
CA ALA A 61 6.72 -7.27 -6.33
C ALA A 61 6.92 -8.50 -7.22
N ASN A 62 7.99 -9.24 -6.97
CA ASN A 62 8.30 -10.44 -7.74
C ASN A 62 7.45 -11.64 -7.31
N SER A 63 6.92 -11.61 -6.11
CA SER A 63 6.07 -12.67 -5.54
C SER A 63 5.27 -12.11 -4.37
N PRO A 64 4.21 -12.82 -3.90
CA PRO A 64 3.52 -12.41 -2.67
C PRO A 64 4.44 -12.31 -1.46
N ARG A 65 5.38 -13.25 -1.31
CA ARG A 65 6.36 -13.24 -0.23
C ARG A 65 7.29 -12.04 -0.32
N ASN A 66 7.78 -11.73 -1.53
CA ASN A 66 8.62 -10.55 -1.76
C ASN A 66 7.90 -9.26 -1.39
N LEU A 67 6.60 -9.17 -1.67
CA LEU A 67 5.79 -8.01 -1.27
C LEU A 67 5.82 -7.83 0.26
N CYS A 68 5.53 -8.89 1.00
CA CYS A 68 5.42 -8.83 2.46
C CYS A 68 6.78 -8.66 3.15
N ASP A 69 7.82 -9.35 2.67
CA ASP A 69 9.12 -9.41 3.36
C ASP A 69 10.07 -8.30 2.95
N VAL A 70 9.91 -7.75 1.77
CA VAL A 70 10.86 -6.78 1.20
C VAL A 70 10.20 -5.46 0.81
N ARG A 71 9.18 -5.50 -0.03
CA ARG A 71 8.64 -4.28 -0.63
C ARG A 71 7.89 -3.41 0.36
N ILE A 72 7.02 -4.00 1.16
CA ILE A 72 6.27 -3.23 2.16
C ILE A 72 7.20 -2.67 3.24
N PRO A 73 8.15 -3.43 3.80
CA PRO A 73 9.12 -2.84 4.74
C PRO A 73 9.93 -1.67 4.16
N ILE A 74 10.31 -1.73 2.89
CA ILE A 74 10.98 -0.61 2.23
C ILE A 74 10.05 0.61 2.16
N MET A 75 8.78 0.42 1.79
CA MET A 75 7.81 1.51 1.76
C MET A 75 7.57 2.10 3.15
N TYR A 76 7.57 1.28 4.20
CA TYR A 76 7.50 1.78 5.58
C TYR A 76 8.66 2.71 5.89
N SER A 77 9.86 2.38 5.44
CA SER A 77 11.05 3.23 5.67
C SER A 77 10.96 4.60 5.00
N MET A 78 10.11 4.75 4.00
CA MET A 78 9.88 6.03 3.32
C MET A 78 8.95 6.96 4.10
N ASN A 79 8.27 6.45 5.13
CA ASN A 79 7.37 7.26 5.96
C ASN A 79 8.16 7.83 7.13
N LYS A 80 8.35 9.15 7.12
CA LYS A 80 9.13 9.85 8.15
C LYS A 80 8.45 9.90 9.51
N GLU A 81 7.16 9.68 9.55
CA GLU A 81 6.37 9.69 10.80
C GLU A 81 6.27 8.30 11.44
N ALA A 82 6.72 7.27 10.74
CA ALA A 82 6.64 5.90 11.19
C ALA A 82 8.02 5.36 11.55
N ASP A 83 8.14 4.80 12.75
CA ASP A 83 9.35 4.15 13.22
C ASP A 83 8.95 2.81 13.86
N PHE A 84 8.95 1.76 13.05
CA PHE A 84 8.54 0.43 13.48
C PHE A 84 9.67 -0.58 13.28
N SER A 85 9.80 -1.52 14.24
CA SER A 85 10.67 -2.66 14.08
C SER A 85 10.17 -3.59 12.96
N GLU A 86 11.06 -4.41 12.41
CA GLU A 86 10.70 -5.39 11.39
C GLU A 86 9.58 -6.33 11.85
N ARG A 87 9.65 -6.76 13.13
CA ARG A 87 8.62 -7.60 13.73
C ARG A 87 7.26 -6.91 13.78
N SER A 88 7.24 -5.63 14.15
CA SER A 88 6.01 -4.84 14.22
C SER A 88 5.40 -4.67 12.83
N ILE A 89 6.23 -4.41 11.82
CA ILE A 89 5.78 -4.30 10.42
C ILE A 89 5.18 -5.63 9.96
N ALA A 90 5.82 -6.75 10.24
CA ALA A 90 5.32 -8.08 9.86
C ALA A 90 3.96 -8.37 10.52
N MET A 91 3.78 -8.02 11.78
CA MET A 91 2.51 -8.18 12.49
C MET A 91 1.40 -7.31 11.88
N GLN A 92 1.71 -6.08 11.52
CA GLN A 92 0.75 -5.17 10.89
C GLN A 92 0.31 -5.69 9.53
N ILE A 93 1.23 -6.21 8.73
CA ILE A 93 0.93 -6.81 7.43
C ILE A 93 0.00 -8.02 7.61
N ALA A 94 0.30 -8.88 8.56
CA ALA A 94 -0.49 -10.08 8.83
C ALA A 94 -1.91 -9.76 9.28
N GLU A 95 -2.10 -8.68 10.03
CA GLU A 95 -3.44 -8.24 10.43
C GLU A 95 -4.23 -7.62 9.30
N ALA A 96 -3.57 -6.84 8.45
CA ALA A 96 -4.23 -5.99 7.47
C ALA A 96 -4.51 -6.70 6.15
N ILE A 97 -3.51 -7.40 5.63
CA ILE A 97 -3.58 -8.02 4.30
C ILE A 97 -4.02 -9.48 4.45
N LYS A 98 -5.14 -9.82 3.83
CA LYS A 98 -5.70 -11.17 3.89
C LYS A 98 -5.38 -11.98 2.65
N ILE A 99 -5.43 -11.36 1.49
CA ILE A 99 -5.23 -12.01 0.20
C ILE A 99 -4.33 -11.17 -0.67
N ILE A 100 -3.38 -11.83 -1.32
CA ILE A 100 -2.52 -11.23 -2.35
C ILE A 100 -2.75 -11.99 -3.64
N VAL A 101 -3.06 -11.26 -4.70
CA VAL A 101 -3.20 -11.82 -6.05
C VAL A 101 -2.00 -11.37 -6.88
N GLN A 102 -1.19 -12.32 -7.30
CA GLN A 102 0.00 -12.06 -8.12
C GLN A 102 -0.33 -12.25 -9.59
N ILE A 103 -0.01 -11.22 -10.37
CA ILE A 103 -0.14 -11.26 -11.83
C ILE A 103 1.27 -11.18 -12.42
N SER A 104 1.58 -12.10 -13.31
CA SER A 104 2.90 -12.17 -13.95
C SER A 104 2.78 -12.16 -15.47
N ARG A 105 3.77 -11.57 -16.12
CA ARG A 105 3.90 -11.63 -17.56
C ARG A 105 4.56 -12.96 -17.95
N MET A 106 3.88 -13.71 -18.80
CA MET A 106 4.36 -15.00 -19.27
C MET A 106 5.33 -14.84 -20.44
N PRO A 107 6.12 -15.88 -20.77
CA PRO A 107 7.06 -15.83 -21.90
C PRO A 107 6.40 -15.51 -23.26
N ASP A 108 5.12 -15.87 -23.43
CA ASP A 108 4.36 -15.55 -24.65
C ASP A 108 3.83 -14.10 -24.68
N GLY A 109 4.12 -13.30 -23.64
CA GLY A 109 3.66 -11.93 -23.51
C GLY A 109 2.31 -11.76 -22.85
N SER A 110 1.57 -12.84 -22.58
CA SER A 110 0.30 -12.76 -21.86
C SER A 110 0.51 -12.48 -20.39
N ARG A 111 -0.52 -11.90 -19.75
CA ARG A 111 -0.53 -11.67 -18.30
C ARG A 111 -1.50 -12.65 -17.66
N LYS A 112 -1.04 -13.37 -16.65
CA LYS A 112 -1.84 -14.36 -15.97
C LYS A 112 -1.70 -14.24 -14.45
N ILE A 113 -2.74 -14.65 -13.76
CA ILE A 113 -2.69 -14.80 -12.31
C ILE A 113 -1.85 -16.04 -12.02
N THR A 114 -0.72 -15.85 -11.33
CA THR A 114 0.20 -16.94 -10.99
C THR A 114 0.05 -17.42 -9.56
N TYR A 115 -0.40 -16.55 -8.66
CA TYR A 115 -0.64 -16.89 -7.27
C TYR A 115 -1.88 -16.18 -6.74
N ILE A 116 -2.64 -16.89 -5.91
CA ILE A 116 -3.62 -16.32 -5.01
C ILE A 116 -3.23 -16.84 -3.63
N SER A 117 -2.66 -15.95 -2.81
CA SER A 117 -2.07 -16.34 -1.54
C SER A 117 -2.86 -15.76 -0.38
N HIS A 118 -3.14 -16.60 0.60
CA HIS A 118 -3.67 -16.18 1.91
C HIS A 118 -2.49 -15.84 2.82
N VAL A 119 -2.53 -14.67 3.40
CA VAL A 119 -1.45 -14.19 4.28
C VAL A 119 -1.68 -14.63 5.73
#